data_2e1c96bdd293685b68f81a1f9f2de2d0
#
_entry.id   2e1c96bdd293685b68f81a1f9f2de2d0
#
_cell.length_a   1.000
_cell.length_b   1.000
_cell.length_c   1.000
_cell.angle_alpha   90.00
_cell.angle_beta   90.00
_cell.angle_gamma   90.00
#
_symmetry.space_group_name_H-M   'P 1'
#
loop_
_entity.id
_entity.type
_entity.pdbx_description
1 polymer ?
#
loop_
_entity_poly.entity_id
_entity_poly.type
_entity_poly.pdbx_seq_one_letter_code
_entity_poly.pdbx_strand_id
1 'polypeptide(L)'
;GGLIYELILGTAASYLLGDSVLSFSLATGITLFGMGIGSLLVNRFRTAPAVVFGVSEVLLGLIGGNSVLLLYLAFGRTRLHWVVFGGISLTIGILIGLEIPLLVRTFAAFGRRSTSELLGKVMAIDYFGSLVASLVFPLVLLPQLGLMRGAYLVGALNVLVALLVLLQVRTPRKILWAATAAVVALVGMFAAANRIERSVEALTYNDPIVYYQQTAYQKVVLTQYQDDLRLYLNGQLQFSSLDEARYHETLSASAMTSVKDPAHVLVLGGGDGLLAREILRYPSVTDVTIVDIDPDVTELARNNRL
;
A
#
# COMPACT_ATOMS: atom_id res chain seq x y z
N GLY A 1 6.09 -6.37 -11.90
CA GLY A 1 4.77 -5.84 -11.50
C GLY A 1 4.21 -6.54 -10.29
N GLY A 2 4.16 -7.87 -10.30
CA GLY A 2 3.44 -8.68 -9.31
C GLY A 2 3.78 -8.40 -7.85
N LEU A 3 5.06 -8.41 -7.48
CA LEU A 3 5.50 -8.17 -6.10
C LEU A 3 5.06 -6.80 -5.56
N ILE A 4 5.06 -5.76 -6.41
CA ILE A 4 4.65 -4.42 -5.96
C ILE A 4 3.18 -4.42 -5.55
N TYR A 5 2.29 -5.11 -6.27
CA TYR A 5 0.88 -5.22 -5.88
C TYR A 5 0.69 -5.97 -4.57
N GLU A 6 1.48 -7.02 -4.33
CA GLU A 6 1.49 -7.74 -3.05
C GLU A 6 1.87 -6.82 -1.89
N LEU A 7 2.96 -6.05 -2.07
CA LEU A 7 3.41 -5.07 -1.09
C LEU A 7 2.39 -3.95 -0.87
N ILE A 8 1.78 -3.42 -1.94
CA ILE A 8 0.71 -2.42 -1.87
C ILE A 8 -0.49 -2.95 -1.08
N LEU A 9 -0.96 -4.16 -1.41
CA LEU A 9 -2.10 -4.78 -0.73
C LEU A 9 -1.81 -5.09 0.73
N GLY A 10 -0.63 -5.65 1.04
CA GLY A 10 -0.20 -5.92 2.40
C GLY A 10 -0.14 -4.66 3.24
N THR A 11 0.42 -3.57 2.68
CA THR A 11 0.51 -2.28 3.37
C THR A 11 -0.86 -1.64 3.54
N ALA A 12 -1.71 -1.62 2.50
CA ALA A 12 -3.06 -1.07 2.58
C ALA A 12 -3.91 -1.83 3.61
N ALA A 13 -3.84 -3.16 3.61
CA ALA A 13 -4.53 -3.99 4.59
C ALA A 13 -4.00 -3.74 6.02
N SER A 14 -2.69 -3.60 6.20
CA SER A 14 -2.09 -3.27 7.49
C SER A 14 -2.62 -1.94 8.04
N TYR A 15 -2.76 -0.91 7.21
CA TYR A 15 -3.29 0.40 7.62
C TYR A 15 -4.78 0.34 8.01
N LEU A 16 -5.56 -0.52 7.33
CA LEU A 16 -7.00 -0.61 7.57
C LEU A 16 -7.36 -1.59 8.69
N LEU A 17 -6.58 -2.66 8.87
CA LEU A 17 -6.89 -3.77 9.77
C LEU A 17 -6.06 -3.75 11.06
N GLY A 18 -4.99 -2.94 11.08
CA GLY A 18 -4.15 -2.72 12.28
C GLY A 18 -3.13 -3.82 12.59
N ASP A 19 -3.12 -4.92 11.85
CA ASP A 19 -2.18 -6.03 12.03
C ASP A 19 -1.35 -6.23 10.77
N SER A 20 -0.08 -5.79 10.83
CA SER A 20 0.83 -5.88 9.69
C SER A 20 1.25 -7.33 9.41
N VAL A 21 1.51 -8.13 10.43
CA VAL A 21 1.97 -9.52 10.26
C VAL A 21 0.89 -10.35 9.57
N LEU A 22 -0.36 -10.26 10.06
CA LEU A 22 -1.48 -10.96 9.46
C LEU A 22 -1.75 -10.48 8.04
N SER A 23 -1.76 -9.17 7.81
CA SER A 23 -2.05 -8.57 6.50
C SER A 23 -1.03 -8.99 5.44
N PHE A 24 0.27 -8.90 5.72
CA PHE A 24 1.32 -9.34 4.80
C PHE A 24 1.32 -10.85 4.60
N SER A 25 1.14 -11.64 5.67
CA SER A 25 1.10 -13.11 5.57
C SER A 25 -0.04 -13.58 4.69
N LEU A 26 -1.24 -13.00 4.86
CA LEU A 26 -2.40 -13.35 4.03
C LEU A 26 -2.25 -12.83 2.59
N ALA A 27 -1.75 -11.60 2.38
CA ALA A 27 -1.48 -11.08 1.04
C ALA A 27 -0.57 -12.04 0.28
N THR A 28 0.59 -12.38 0.85
CA THR A 28 1.56 -13.30 0.26
C THR A 28 0.99 -14.69 0.06
N GLY A 29 0.38 -15.28 1.08
CA GLY A 29 -0.15 -16.65 1.00
C GLY A 29 -1.25 -16.80 -0.05
N ILE A 30 -2.21 -15.88 -0.10
CA ILE A 30 -3.31 -15.91 -1.08
C ILE A 30 -2.80 -15.63 -2.49
N THR A 31 -1.88 -14.67 -2.65
CA THR A 31 -1.28 -14.36 -3.96
C THR A 31 -0.50 -15.54 -4.50
N LEU A 32 0.36 -16.19 -3.70
CA LEU A 32 1.10 -17.38 -4.09
C LEU A 32 0.18 -18.55 -4.46
N PHE A 33 -0.88 -18.78 -3.68
CA PHE A 33 -1.89 -19.77 -4.03
C PHE A 33 -2.57 -19.45 -5.36
N GLY A 34 -2.93 -18.18 -5.58
CA GLY A 34 -3.48 -17.69 -6.85
C GLY A 34 -2.51 -17.92 -8.02
N MET A 35 -1.21 -17.65 -7.83
CA MET A 35 -0.18 -17.90 -8.84
C MET A 35 -0.13 -19.38 -9.24
N GLY A 36 -0.26 -20.29 -8.29
CA GLY A 36 -0.39 -21.71 -8.55
C GLY A 36 -1.57 -22.03 -9.44
N ILE A 37 -2.76 -21.50 -9.13
CA ILE A 37 -3.96 -21.65 -9.96
C ILE A 37 -3.74 -21.06 -11.35
N GLY A 38 -3.21 -19.84 -11.46
CA GLY A 38 -2.93 -19.17 -12.74
C GLY A 38 -2.03 -19.97 -13.64
N SER A 39 -0.94 -20.53 -13.11
CA SER A 39 0.00 -21.34 -13.87
C SER A 39 -0.64 -22.63 -14.45
N LEU A 40 -1.59 -23.23 -13.73
CA LEU A 40 -2.35 -24.40 -14.20
C LEU A 40 -3.36 -24.01 -15.28
N LEU A 41 -3.96 -22.81 -15.19
CA LEU A 41 -4.98 -22.35 -16.14
C LEU A 41 -4.44 -22.07 -17.54
N VAL A 42 -3.12 -21.81 -17.69
CA VAL A 42 -2.49 -21.52 -19.00
C VAL A 42 -2.81 -22.59 -20.05
N ASN A 43 -2.96 -23.86 -19.63
CA ASN A 43 -3.24 -24.97 -20.55
C ASN A 43 -4.65 -24.89 -21.18
N ARG A 44 -5.56 -24.11 -20.63
CA ARG A 44 -6.91 -23.90 -21.17
C ARG A 44 -6.93 -22.89 -22.33
N PHE A 45 -5.94 -22.03 -22.43
CA PHE A 45 -5.87 -21.03 -23.49
C PHE A 45 -5.26 -21.62 -24.76
N ARG A 46 -6.08 -21.77 -25.80
CA ARG A 46 -5.69 -22.30 -27.11
C ARG A 46 -5.36 -21.19 -28.13
N THR A 47 -5.58 -19.93 -27.78
CA THR A 47 -5.28 -18.74 -28.59
C THR A 47 -3.81 -18.38 -28.54
N ALA A 48 -3.35 -17.45 -29.40
CA ALA A 48 -1.98 -16.97 -29.46
C ALA A 48 -1.49 -16.51 -28.05
N PRO A 49 -0.44 -17.13 -27.48
CA PRO A 49 -0.02 -16.88 -26.10
C PRO A 49 0.27 -15.40 -25.80
N ALA A 50 0.84 -14.68 -26.77
CA ALA A 50 1.13 -13.26 -26.65
C ALA A 50 -0.13 -12.38 -26.49
N VAL A 51 -1.24 -12.74 -27.13
CA VAL A 51 -2.50 -12.01 -26.95
C VAL A 51 -3.09 -12.26 -25.58
N VAL A 52 -3.06 -13.51 -25.11
CA VAL A 52 -3.53 -13.88 -23.77
C VAL A 52 -2.68 -13.16 -22.71
N PHE A 53 -1.34 -13.16 -22.88
CA PHE A 53 -0.43 -12.41 -22.02
C PHE A 53 -0.79 -10.92 -21.97
N GLY A 54 -0.93 -10.27 -23.12
CA GLY A 54 -1.28 -8.86 -23.17
C GLY A 54 -2.65 -8.56 -22.52
N VAL A 55 -3.65 -9.43 -22.70
CA VAL A 55 -4.95 -9.26 -22.03
C VAL A 55 -4.82 -9.47 -20.52
N SER A 56 -4.06 -10.47 -20.05
CA SER A 56 -3.84 -10.69 -18.62
C SER A 56 -3.13 -9.50 -17.95
N GLU A 57 -2.14 -8.89 -18.64
CA GLU A 57 -1.47 -7.69 -18.16
C GLU A 57 -2.40 -6.46 -18.09
N VAL A 58 -3.31 -6.29 -19.08
CA VAL A 58 -4.34 -5.23 -19.02
C VAL A 58 -5.24 -5.44 -17.81
N LEU A 59 -5.71 -6.66 -17.58
CA LEU A 59 -6.56 -6.98 -16.43
C LEU A 59 -5.80 -6.79 -15.10
N LEU A 60 -4.54 -7.24 -15.04
CA LEU A 60 -3.68 -7.06 -13.87
C LEU A 60 -3.47 -5.58 -13.58
N GLY A 61 -3.17 -4.77 -14.59
CA GLY A 61 -3.01 -3.33 -14.44
C GLY A 61 -4.28 -2.62 -13.96
N LEU A 62 -5.45 -3.02 -14.47
CA LEU A 62 -6.73 -2.45 -14.05
C LEU A 62 -7.11 -2.90 -12.63
N ILE A 63 -7.03 -4.19 -12.31
CA ILE A 63 -7.42 -4.70 -10.99
C ILE A 63 -6.39 -4.28 -9.95
N GLY A 64 -5.09 -4.46 -10.22
CA GLY A 64 -4.02 -4.08 -9.32
C GLY A 64 -3.93 -2.57 -9.13
N GLY A 65 -4.10 -1.78 -10.21
CA GLY A 65 -4.13 -0.32 -10.14
C GLY A 65 -5.28 0.20 -9.27
N ASN A 66 -6.44 -0.46 -9.28
CA ASN A 66 -7.60 -0.09 -8.47
C ASN A 66 -7.67 -0.84 -7.13
N SER A 67 -6.71 -1.69 -6.81
CA SER A 67 -6.77 -2.56 -5.62
C SER A 67 -6.91 -1.78 -4.31
N VAL A 68 -6.16 -0.70 -4.15
CA VAL A 68 -6.22 0.18 -2.98
C VAL A 68 -7.60 0.84 -2.88
N LEU A 69 -8.08 1.43 -3.97
CA LEU A 69 -9.41 2.05 -4.02
C LEU A 69 -10.52 1.06 -3.62
N LEU A 70 -10.49 -0.15 -4.21
CA LEU A 70 -11.49 -1.18 -3.91
C LEU A 70 -11.45 -1.62 -2.45
N LEU A 71 -10.24 -1.75 -1.88
CA LEU A 71 -10.06 -2.13 -0.49
C LEU A 71 -10.59 -1.05 0.48
N TYR A 72 -10.26 0.22 0.22
CA TYR A 72 -10.77 1.35 1.03
C TYR A 72 -12.30 1.47 0.95
N LEU A 73 -12.88 1.34 -0.25
CA LEU A 73 -14.34 1.34 -0.41
C LEU A 73 -15.00 0.17 0.32
N ALA A 74 -14.39 -1.01 0.28
CA ALA A 74 -14.91 -2.17 0.98
C ALA A 74 -14.85 -1.97 2.49
N PHE A 75 -13.75 -1.42 3.01
CA PHE A 75 -13.59 -1.14 4.43
C PHE A 75 -14.57 -0.09 4.94
N GLY A 76 -14.73 1.03 4.21
CA GLY A 76 -15.60 2.13 4.62
C GLY A 76 -17.10 1.84 4.48
N ARG A 77 -17.51 0.83 3.68
CA ARG A 77 -18.93 0.58 3.39
C ARG A 77 -19.45 -0.79 3.77
N THR A 78 -18.58 -1.78 3.99
CA THR A 78 -19.02 -3.17 4.19
C THR A 78 -18.24 -3.84 5.33
N ARG A 79 -18.88 -4.85 5.94
CA ARG A 79 -18.19 -5.76 6.87
C ARG A 79 -17.44 -6.89 6.13
N LEU A 80 -17.46 -6.87 4.79
CA LEU A 80 -16.87 -7.92 3.93
C LEU A 80 -15.46 -7.57 3.45
N HIS A 81 -14.77 -6.64 4.09
CA HIS A 81 -13.43 -6.19 3.70
C HIS A 81 -12.41 -7.32 3.57
N TRP A 82 -12.47 -8.35 4.44
CA TRP A 82 -11.62 -9.54 4.32
C TRP A 82 -11.88 -10.36 3.06
N VAL A 83 -13.15 -10.48 2.66
CA VAL A 83 -13.54 -11.19 1.44
C VAL A 83 -13.07 -10.42 0.21
N VAL A 84 -13.21 -9.10 0.21
CA VAL A 84 -12.73 -8.24 -0.87
C VAL A 84 -11.21 -8.27 -0.96
N PHE A 85 -10.51 -8.16 0.16
CA PHE A 85 -9.05 -8.28 0.24
C PHE A 85 -8.57 -9.62 -0.32
N GLY A 86 -9.12 -10.73 0.16
CA GLY A 86 -8.79 -12.08 -0.32
C GLY A 86 -9.12 -12.28 -1.80
N GLY A 87 -10.26 -11.77 -2.26
CA GLY A 87 -10.68 -11.82 -3.66
C GLY A 87 -9.75 -11.05 -4.60
N ILE A 88 -9.33 -9.84 -4.20
CA ILE A 88 -8.37 -9.03 -4.98
C ILE A 88 -7.01 -9.73 -5.00
N SER A 89 -6.48 -10.16 -3.84
CA SER A 89 -5.20 -10.85 -3.72
C SER A 89 -5.18 -12.13 -4.57
N LEU A 90 -6.24 -12.94 -4.50
CA LEU A 90 -6.38 -14.16 -5.30
C LEU A 90 -6.41 -13.87 -6.80
N THR A 91 -7.18 -12.86 -7.22
CA THR A 91 -7.31 -12.49 -8.63
C THR A 91 -5.99 -11.98 -9.18
N ILE A 92 -5.30 -11.09 -8.46
CA ILE A 92 -3.97 -10.61 -8.81
C ILE A 92 -3.00 -11.80 -8.90
N GLY A 93 -2.99 -12.70 -7.91
CA GLY A 93 -2.17 -13.90 -7.91
C GLY A 93 -2.42 -14.77 -9.14
N ILE A 94 -3.67 -15.03 -9.52
CA ILE A 94 -4.01 -15.81 -10.72
C ILE A 94 -3.44 -15.13 -11.98
N LEU A 95 -3.60 -13.82 -12.12
CA LEU A 95 -3.10 -13.09 -13.29
C LEU A 95 -1.57 -13.12 -13.37
N ILE A 96 -0.86 -12.90 -12.26
CA ILE A 96 0.60 -13.04 -12.18
C ILE A 96 1.04 -14.47 -12.52
N GLY A 97 0.32 -15.48 -12.01
CA GLY A 97 0.62 -16.88 -12.29
C GLY A 97 0.51 -17.27 -13.79
N LEU A 98 -0.23 -16.50 -14.58
CA LEU A 98 -0.28 -16.67 -16.04
C LEU A 98 0.97 -16.12 -16.75
N GLU A 99 1.67 -15.10 -16.19
CA GLU A 99 2.72 -14.35 -16.89
C GLU A 99 3.87 -15.23 -17.36
N ILE A 100 4.56 -15.93 -16.45
CA ILE A 100 5.76 -16.72 -16.78
C ILE A 100 5.47 -17.80 -17.80
N PRO A 101 4.45 -18.68 -17.63
CA PRO A 101 4.15 -19.70 -18.62
C PRO A 101 3.74 -19.14 -19.99
N LEU A 102 3.01 -18.01 -20.03
CA LEU A 102 2.62 -17.37 -21.29
C LEU A 102 3.81 -16.72 -22.00
N LEU A 103 4.73 -16.07 -21.26
CA LEU A 103 5.96 -15.55 -21.80
C LEU A 103 6.84 -16.66 -22.39
N VAL A 104 7.04 -17.74 -21.65
CA VAL A 104 7.82 -18.89 -22.14
C VAL A 104 7.23 -19.46 -23.43
N ARG A 105 5.90 -19.63 -23.50
CA ARG A 105 5.21 -20.09 -24.72
C ARG A 105 5.34 -19.09 -25.87
N THR A 106 5.26 -17.79 -25.57
CA THR A 106 5.40 -16.75 -26.58
C THR A 106 6.79 -16.76 -27.18
N PHE A 107 7.85 -16.79 -26.34
CA PHE A 107 9.22 -16.84 -26.82
C PHE A 107 9.57 -18.16 -27.51
N ALA A 108 9.04 -19.28 -27.05
CA ALA A 108 9.22 -20.57 -27.70
C ALA A 108 8.64 -20.58 -29.13
N ALA A 109 7.55 -19.87 -29.38
CA ALA A 109 6.94 -19.75 -30.71
C ALA A 109 7.80 -18.94 -31.70
N PHE A 110 8.68 -18.04 -31.21
CA PHE A 110 9.52 -17.16 -32.04
C PHE A 110 10.98 -17.66 -32.18
N GLY A 111 11.42 -18.67 -31.43
CA GLY A 111 12.82 -19.05 -31.39
C GLY A 111 13.07 -20.57 -31.39
N ARG A 112 14.35 -20.96 -31.68
CA ARG A 112 14.84 -22.36 -31.65
C ARG A 112 15.41 -22.78 -30.29
N ARG A 113 15.16 -22.00 -29.20
CA ARG A 113 15.69 -22.28 -27.86
C ARG A 113 14.85 -23.32 -27.14
N SER A 114 15.48 -24.11 -26.27
CA SER A 114 14.76 -25.06 -25.42
C SER A 114 13.87 -24.33 -24.41
N THR A 115 12.71 -24.92 -24.11
CA THR A 115 11.77 -24.36 -23.12
C THR A 115 12.40 -24.16 -21.74
N SER A 116 13.32 -25.06 -21.35
CA SER A 116 14.03 -24.98 -20.06
C SER A 116 15.00 -23.78 -20.00
N GLU A 117 15.72 -23.50 -21.11
CA GLU A 117 16.62 -22.32 -21.16
C GLU A 117 15.82 -21.02 -21.09
N LEU A 118 14.69 -20.94 -21.79
CA LEU A 118 13.80 -19.78 -21.76
C LEU A 118 13.21 -19.57 -20.36
N LEU A 119 12.75 -20.65 -19.71
CA LEU A 119 12.21 -20.59 -18.36
C LEU A 119 13.24 -20.04 -17.37
N GLY A 120 14.48 -20.56 -17.41
CA GLY A 120 15.54 -20.09 -16.53
C GLY A 120 15.84 -18.59 -16.70
N LYS A 121 15.87 -18.10 -17.96
CA LYS A 121 16.10 -16.67 -18.24
C LYS A 121 14.94 -15.78 -17.78
N VAL A 122 13.70 -16.20 -18.03
CA VAL A 122 12.51 -15.44 -17.60
C VAL A 122 12.46 -15.37 -16.08
N MET A 123 12.67 -16.48 -15.38
CA MET A 123 12.71 -16.51 -13.91
C MET A 123 13.85 -15.67 -13.33
N ALA A 124 15.05 -15.70 -13.94
CA ALA A 124 16.17 -14.88 -13.47
C ALA A 124 15.85 -13.38 -13.56
N ILE A 125 15.23 -12.93 -14.67
CA ILE A 125 14.81 -11.56 -14.85
C ILE A 125 13.70 -11.19 -13.87
N ASP A 126 12.74 -12.10 -13.63
CA ASP A 126 11.65 -11.88 -12.68
C ASP A 126 12.15 -11.72 -11.24
N TYR A 127 13.07 -12.60 -10.80
CA TYR A 127 13.68 -12.49 -9.47
C TYR A 127 14.52 -11.22 -9.30
N PHE A 128 15.27 -10.82 -10.34
CA PHE A 128 15.97 -9.54 -10.32
C PHE A 128 14.99 -8.36 -10.25
N GLY A 129 13.93 -8.40 -11.04
CA GLY A 129 12.87 -7.40 -10.99
C GLY A 129 12.16 -7.35 -9.63
N SER A 130 11.98 -8.51 -8.98
CA SER A 130 11.41 -8.60 -7.64
C SER A 130 12.33 -8.00 -6.58
N LEU A 131 13.65 -8.21 -6.67
CA LEU A 131 14.62 -7.54 -5.80
C LEU A 131 14.56 -6.02 -5.96
N VAL A 132 14.56 -5.53 -7.20
CA VAL A 132 14.43 -4.09 -7.47
C VAL A 132 13.11 -3.54 -6.91
N ALA A 133 12.00 -4.26 -7.11
CA ALA A 133 10.68 -3.87 -6.62
C ALA A 133 10.63 -3.80 -5.09
N SER A 134 11.26 -4.75 -4.39
CA SER A 134 11.32 -4.79 -2.91
C SER A 134 12.08 -3.62 -2.29
N LEU A 135 13.02 -3.04 -3.04
CA LEU A 135 13.77 -1.84 -2.62
C LEU A 135 13.04 -0.55 -3.04
N VAL A 136 12.57 -0.50 -4.30
CA VAL A 136 11.93 0.71 -4.85
C VAL A 136 10.61 1.02 -4.17
N PHE A 137 9.84 0.00 -3.79
CA PHE A 137 8.54 0.22 -3.16
C PHE A 137 8.66 0.98 -1.83
N PRO A 138 9.38 0.51 -0.79
CA PRO A 138 9.46 1.19 0.49
C PRO A 138 10.33 2.46 0.48
N LEU A 139 11.34 2.54 -0.40
CA LEU A 139 12.28 3.65 -0.40
C LEU A 139 11.85 4.81 -1.30
N VAL A 140 11.04 4.54 -2.32
CA VAL A 140 10.69 5.54 -3.35
C VAL A 140 9.18 5.65 -3.55
N LEU A 141 8.51 4.54 -3.91
CA LEU A 141 7.10 4.61 -4.29
C LEU A 141 6.21 5.02 -3.12
N LEU A 142 6.35 4.33 -1.99
CA LEU A 142 5.51 4.58 -0.83
C LEU A 142 5.73 5.99 -0.24
N PRO A 143 6.97 6.46 0.03
CA PRO A 143 7.20 7.79 0.62
C PRO A 143 6.85 8.94 -0.32
N GLN A 144 7.06 8.81 -1.63
CA GLN A 144 6.87 9.91 -2.58
C GLN A 144 5.48 9.94 -3.21
N LEU A 145 4.87 8.79 -3.45
CA LEU A 145 3.60 8.69 -4.18
C LEU A 145 2.44 8.23 -3.29
N GLY A 146 2.72 7.56 -2.18
CA GLY A 146 1.70 6.88 -1.39
C GLY A 146 1.15 5.62 -2.08
N LEU A 147 0.20 4.96 -1.42
CA LEU A 147 -0.32 3.66 -1.88
C LEU A 147 -1.16 3.80 -3.16
N MET A 148 -2.07 4.76 -3.20
CA MET A 148 -3.04 4.89 -4.29
C MET A 148 -2.38 5.33 -5.60
N ARG A 149 -1.53 6.36 -5.56
CA ARG A 149 -0.75 6.78 -6.74
C ARG A 149 0.22 5.69 -7.18
N GLY A 150 0.90 5.03 -6.24
CA GLY A 150 1.78 3.91 -6.52
C GLY A 150 1.06 2.79 -7.27
N ALA A 151 -0.14 2.40 -6.83
CA ALA A 151 -0.95 1.39 -7.49
C ALA A 151 -1.34 1.78 -8.93
N TYR A 152 -1.82 3.01 -9.14
CA TYR A 152 -2.16 3.50 -10.49
C TYR A 152 -0.95 3.58 -11.42
N LEU A 153 0.22 4.02 -10.92
CA LEU A 153 1.44 4.07 -11.71
C LEU A 153 1.86 2.67 -12.17
N VAL A 154 1.90 1.71 -11.26
CA VAL A 154 2.26 0.32 -11.58
C VAL A 154 1.23 -0.30 -12.53
N GLY A 155 -0.06 -0.02 -12.31
CA GLY A 155 -1.14 -0.43 -13.20
C GLY A 155 -0.97 0.12 -14.61
N ALA A 156 -0.67 1.42 -14.73
CA ALA A 156 -0.43 2.06 -16.03
C ALA A 156 0.80 1.47 -16.75
N LEU A 157 1.87 1.19 -16.01
CA LEU A 157 3.08 0.55 -16.57
C LEU A 157 2.78 -0.86 -17.08
N ASN A 158 2.03 -1.68 -16.34
CA ASN A 158 1.63 -3.01 -16.81
C ASN A 158 0.79 -2.94 -18.09
N VAL A 159 -0.21 -2.05 -18.13
CA VAL A 159 -1.05 -1.88 -19.33
C VAL A 159 -0.23 -1.34 -20.50
N LEU A 160 0.75 -0.47 -20.25
CA LEU A 160 1.66 0.01 -21.28
C LEU A 160 2.51 -1.13 -21.88
N VAL A 161 3.06 -2.01 -21.04
CA VAL A 161 3.79 -3.21 -21.46
C VAL A 161 2.86 -4.12 -22.28
N ALA A 162 1.63 -4.34 -21.80
CA ALA A 162 0.61 -5.08 -22.54
C ALA A 162 0.38 -4.50 -23.92
N LEU A 163 0.20 -3.18 -24.02
CA LEU A 163 -0.05 -2.49 -25.28
C LEU A 163 1.13 -2.66 -26.24
N LEU A 164 2.38 -2.52 -25.76
CA LEU A 164 3.57 -2.73 -26.57
C LEU A 164 3.64 -4.15 -27.14
N VAL A 165 3.29 -5.17 -26.35
CA VAL A 165 3.24 -6.56 -26.81
C VAL A 165 2.09 -6.78 -27.82
N LEU A 166 0.90 -6.25 -27.51
CA LEU A 166 -0.28 -6.40 -28.35
C LEU A 166 -0.13 -5.72 -29.72
N LEU A 167 0.65 -4.63 -29.82
CA LEU A 167 0.97 -3.95 -31.06
C LEU A 167 1.92 -4.76 -31.98
N GLN A 168 2.74 -5.65 -31.39
CA GLN A 168 3.69 -6.48 -32.15
C GLN A 168 3.08 -7.76 -32.71
N VAL A 169 1.87 -8.11 -32.26
CA VAL A 169 1.16 -9.31 -32.70
C VAL A 169 -0.16 -8.96 -33.39
N ARG A 170 -0.70 -9.90 -34.16
CA ARG A 170 -2.01 -9.70 -34.81
C ARG A 170 -3.12 -9.70 -33.76
N THR A 171 -3.39 -8.53 -33.21
CA THR A 171 -4.42 -8.32 -32.17
C THR A 171 -5.67 -7.66 -32.77
N PRO A 172 -6.87 -8.09 -32.39
CA PRO A 172 -8.11 -7.40 -32.77
C PRO A 172 -8.09 -5.93 -32.29
N ARG A 173 -8.46 -5.00 -33.17
CA ARG A 173 -8.49 -3.55 -32.86
C ARG A 173 -9.26 -3.20 -31.59
N LYS A 174 -10.32 -3.96 -31.28
CA LYS A 174 -11.10 -3.76 -30.04
C LYS A 174 -10.26 -3.93 -28.78
N ILE A 175 -9.34 -4.90 -28.74
CA ILE A 175 -8.45 -5.14 -27.60
C ILE A 175 -7.43 -3.98 -27.48
N LEU A 176 -6.88 -3.52 -28.61
CA LEU A 176 -5.96 -2.37 -28.62
C LEU A 176 -6.64 -1.10 -28.09
N TRP A 177 -7.86 -0.81 -28.54
CA TRP A 177 -8.63 0.31 -28.04
C TRP A 177 -8.94 0.19 -26.54
N ALA A 178 -9.30 -1.02 -26.07
CA ALA A 178 -9.53 -1.27 -24.65
C ALA A 178 -8.26 -1.07 -23.80
N ALA A 179 -7.10 -1.57 -24.27
CA ALA A 179 -5.82 -1.35 -23.61
C ALA A 179 -5.43 0.14 -23.56
N THR A 180 -5.60 0.86 -24.68
CA THR A 180 -5.35 2.30 -24.73
C THR A 180 -6.25 3.07 -23.77
N ALA A 181 -7.55 2.76 -23.74
CA ALA A 181 -8.50 3.35 -22.81
C ALA A 181 -8.12 3.06 -21.35
N ALA A 182 -7.65 1.84 -21.05
CA ALA A 182 -7.18 1.47 -19.71
C ALA A 182 -5.96 2.28 -19.27
N VAL A 183 -4.95 2.50 -20.13
CA VAL A 183 -3.82 3.38 -19.83
C VAL A 183 -4.31 4.80 -19.53
N VAL A 184 -5.14 5.37 -20.41
CA VAL A 184 -5.66 6.73 -20.24
C VAL A 184 -6.45 6.85 -18.94
N ALA A 185 -7.28 5.87 -18.61
CA ALA A 185 -8.04 5.85 -17.37
C ALA A 185 -7.12 5.81 -16.14
N LEU A 186 -6.12 4.90 -16.12
CA LEU A 186 -5.18 4.79 -14.99
C LEU A 186 -4.32 6.05 -14.83
N VAL A 187 -3.88 6.68 -15.91
CA VAL A 187 -3.16 7.96 -15.86
C VAL A 187 -4.08 9.08 -15.34
N GLY A 188 -5.33 9.12 -15.78
CA GLY A 188 -6.33 10.05 -15.26
C GLY A 188 -6.59 9.84 -13.76
N MET A 189 -6.70 8.58 -13.32
CA MET A 189 -6.86 8.23 -11.90
C MET A 189 -5.60 8.57 -11.09
N PHE A 190 -4.40 8.37 -11.64
CA PHE A 190 -3.15 8.82 -11.03
C PHE A 190 -3.14 10.34 -10.79
N ALA A 191 -3.56 11.12 -11.78
CA ALA A 191 -3.66 12.59 -11.64
C ALA A 191 -4.71 13.01 -10.61
N ALA A 192 -5.82 12.28 -10.52
CA ALA A 192 -6.91 12.53 -9.58
C ALA A 192 -6.74 11.84 -8.21
N ALA A 193 -5.68 11.04 -8.02
CA ALA A 193 -5.53 10.13 -6.88
C ALA A 193 -5.70 10.80 -5.52
N ASN A 194 -5.12 11.98 -5.30
CA ASN A 194 -5.25 12.70 -4.02
C ASN A 194 -6.71 13.08 -3.70
N ARG A 195 -7.51 13.41 -4.73
CA ARG A 195 -8.93 13.73 -4.54
C ARG A 195 -9.72 12.47 -4.23
N ILE A 196 -9.43 11.40 -4.97
CA ILE A 196 -10.08 10.09 -4.79
C ILE A 196 -9.77 9.56 -3.38
N GLU A 197 -8.49 9.57 -3.00
CA GLU A 197 -8.02 9.08 -1.70
C GLU A 197 -8.69 9.80 -0.54
N ARG A 198 -8.68 11.14 -0.53
CA ARG A 198 -9.37 11.94 0.50
C ARG A 198 -10.86 11.63 0.59
N SER A 199 -11.53 11.46 -0.56
CA SER A 199 -12.97 11.16 -0.59
C SER A 199 -13.31 9.78 -0.06
N VAL A 200 -12.42 8.80 -0.29
CA VAL A 200 -12.63 7.41 0.14
C VAL A 200 -12.19 7.22 1.59
N GLU A 201 -11.11 7.85 2.00
CA GLU A 201 -10.67 7.86 3.40
C GLU A 201 -11.66 8.55 4.33
N ALA A 202 -12.33 9.61 3.86
CA ALA A 202 -13.44 10.21 4.61
C ALA A 202 -14.56 9.21 4.96
N LEU A 203 -14.66 8.09 4.23
CA LEU A 203 -15.59 6.99 4.56
C LEU A 203 -15.07 6.07 5.66
N THR A 204 -13.78 6.10 5.93
CA THR A 204 -13.11 5.24 6.92
C THR A 204 -13.16 5.87 8.31
N TYR A 205 -13.11 7.20 8.37
CA TYR A 205 -13.21 7.94 9.63
C TYR A 205 -14.67 8.37 9.85
N ASN A 206 -15.14 8.25 11.11
CA ASN A 206 -16.49 8.66 11.47
C ASN A 206 -16.65 10.19 11.50
N ASP A 207 -15.53 10.92 11.70
CA ASP A 207 -15.49 12.35 11.91
C ASP A 207 -14.81 13.08 10.74
N PRO A 208 -15.14 14.35 10.50
CA PRO A 208 -14.52 15.16 9.45
C PRO A 208 -12.99 15.22 9.58
N ILE A 209 -12.27 14.99 8.49
CA ILE A 209 -10.82 15.15 8.42
C ILE A 209 -10.48 16.63 8.35
N VAL A 210 -9.75 17.15 9.33
CA VAL A 210 -9.28 18.55 9.38
C VAL A 210 -7.82 18.70 8.94
N TYR A 211 -7.05 17.62 9.01
CA TYR A 211 -5.66 17.59 8.53
C TYR A 211 -5.34 16.22 7.94
N TYR A 212 -4.58 16.22 6.85
CA TYR A 212 -4.11 15.01 6.17
C TYR A 212 -2.75 15.24 5.54
N GLN A 213 -1.79 14.40 5.87
CA GLN A 213 -0.46 14.41 5.27
C GLN A 213 0.10 12.99 5.21
N GLN A 214 0.67 12.64 4.05
CA GLN A 214 1.55 11.48 3.92
C GLN A 214 2.99 11.96 4.09
N THR A 215 3.65 11.50 5.15
CA THR A 215 5.08 11.77 5.37
C THR A 215 5.94 10.65 4.78
N ALA A 216 7.26 10.75 4.93
CA ALA A 216 8.17 9.68 4.55
C ALA A 216 8.04 8.43 5.42
N TYR A 217 7.46 8.56 6.62
CA TYR A 217 7.40 7.49 7.63
C TYR A 217 5.99 6.93 7.82
N GLN A 218 4.98 7.80 7.72
CA GLN A 218 3.62 7.41 8.06
C GLN A 218 2.57 8.35 7.45
N LYS A 219 1.33 7.90 7.50
CA LYS A 219 0.17 8.73 7.17
C LYS A 219 -0.37 9.37 8.45
N VAL A 220 -0.43 10.70 8.47
CA VAL A 220 -0.92 11.51 9.60
C VAL A 220 -2.29 12.04 9.24
N VAL A 221 -3.31 11.73 10.05
CA VAL A 221 -4.68 12.21 9.88
C VAL A 221 -5.18 12.78 11.19
N LEU A 222 -5.71 14.02 11.15
CA LEU A 222 -6.48 14.58 12.24
C LEU A 222 -7.96 14.62 11.83
N THR A 223 -8.80 14.15 12.71
CA THR A 223 -10.25 14.33 12.61
C THR A 223 -10.73 15.19 13.77
N GLN A 224 -11.83 15.90 13.58
CA GLN A 224 -12.43 16.71 14.62
C GLN A 224 -13.96 16.53 14.64
N TYR A 225 -14.49 16.24 15.81
CA TYR A 225 -15.91 16.25 16.06
C TYR A 225 -16.20 17.04 17.33
N GLN A 226 -16.89 18.16 17.19
CA GLN A 226 -17.07 19.13 18.27
C GLN A 226 -15.73 19.55 18.87
N ASP A 227 -15.52 19.31 20.16
CA ASP A 227 -14.28 19.63 20.88
C ASP A 227 -13.27 18.47 20.90
N ASP A 228 -13.59 17.32 20.29
CA ASP A 228 -12.71 16.15 20.23
C ASP A 228 -11.84 16.18 18.99
N LEU A 229 -10.54 16.38 19.18
CA LEU A 229 -9.52 16.24 18.16
C LEU A 229 -8.87 14.86 18.29
N ARG A 230 -8.81 14.10 17.20
CA ARG A 230 -8.24 12.75 17.18
C ARG A 230 -7.10 12.66 16.19
N LEU A 231 -5.96 12.17 16.66
CA LEU A 231 -4.79 11.89 15.81
C LEU A 231 -4.77 10.41 15.45
N TYR A 232 -4.61 10.15 14.16
CA TYR A 232 -4.39 8.80 13.62
C TYR A 232 -3.05 8.76 12.88
N LEU A 233 -2.23 7.75 13.18
CA LEU A 233 -1.02 7.42 12.45
C LEU A 233 -1.21 6.08 11.76
N ASN A 234 -1.08 6.04 10.43
CA ASN A 234 -1.36 4.85 9.60
C ASN A 234 -2.75 4.23 9.86
N GLY A 235 -3.76 5.07 10.12
CA GLY A 235 -5.12 4.64 10.42
C GLY A 235 -5.36 4.19 11.88
N GLN A 236 -4.32 4.13 12.72
CA GLN A 236 -4.43 3.77 14.13
C GLN A 236 -4.58 5.01 15.00
N LEU A 237 -5.60 5.02 15.86
CA LEU A 237 -5.83 6.10 16.82
C LEU A 237 -4.66 6.18 17.79
N GLN A 238 -4.01 7.35 17.85
CA GLN A 238 -2.94 7.65 18.80
C GLN A 238 -3.50 8.32 20.04
N PHE A 239 -4.32 9.33 19.86
CA PHE A 239 -5.04 9.97 20.96
C PHE A 239 -6.37 10.58 20.51
N SER A 240 -7.25 10.81 21.47
CA SER A 240 -8.41 11.70 21.42
C SER A 240 -8.20 12.78 22.48
N SER A 241 -8.41 14.05 22.15
CA SER A 241 -8.21 15.17 23.09
C SER A 241 -9.07 15.09 24.35
N LEU A 242 -10.16 14.31 24.30
CA LEU A 242 -11.03 14.09 25.47
C LEU A 242 -10.51 12.99 26.42
N ASP A 243 -9.65 12.10 25.97
CA ASP A 243 -9.23 10.91 26.73
C ASP A 243 -7.70 10.72 26.80
N GLU A 244 -6.92 11.56 26.13
CA GLU A 244 -5.46 11.40 26.01
C GLU A 244 -4.75 11.46 27.38
N ALA A 245 -5.31 12.19 28.33
CA ALA A 245 -4.74 12.33 29.67
C ALA A 245 -4.57 10.98 30.37
N ARG A 246 -5.51 10.04 30.21
CA ARG A 246 -5.41 8.72 30.82
C ARG A 246 -4.15 7.97 30.39
N TYR A 247 -3.84 8.05 29.09
CA TYR A 247 -2.64 7.39 28.54
C TYR A 247 -1.37 8.10 29.01
N HIS A 248 -1.28 9.41 28.79
CA HIS A 248 -0.07 10.15 29.05
C HIS A 248 0.25 10.35 30.53
N GLU A 249 -0.77 10.57 31.38
CA GLU A 249 -0.60 10.61 32.82
C GLU A 249 -0.17 9.25 33.39
N THR A 250 -0.77 8.15 32.94
CA THR A 250 -0.40 6.81 33.39
C THR A 250 1.03 6.45 32.98
N LEU A 251 1.40 6.75 31.73
CA LEU A 251 2.73 6.45 31.21
C LEU A 251 3.79 7.29 31.93
N SER A 252 3.57 8.60 32.10
CA SER A 252 4.48 9.48 32.83
C SER A 252 4.62 9.06 34.29
N ALA A 253 3.50 8.83 34.97
CA ALA A 253 3.51 8.43 36.38
C ALA A 253 4.27 7.12 36.61
N SER A 254 4.05 6.12 35.75
CA SER A 254 4.74 4.83 35.83
C SER A 254 6.26 4.96 35.73
N ALA A 255 6.75 5.80 34.81
CA ALA A 255 8.17 6.05 34.63
C ALA A 255 8.76 6.90 35.74
N MET A 256 8.12 8.04 36.05
CA MET A 256 8.63 9.07 36.96
C MET A 256 8.66 8.58 38.42
N THR A 257 7.72 7.74 38.83
CA THR A 257 7.70 7.16 40.20
C THR A 257 8.68 5.99 40.38
N SER A 258 9.20 5.43 39.29
CA SER A 258 10.18 4.34 39.33
C SER A 258 11.60 4.78 39.66
N VAL A 259 11.88 6.08 39.59
CA VAL A 259 13.20 6.69 39.81
C VAL A 259 13.08 7.78 40.86
N LYS A 260 14.03 7.83 41.79
CA LYS A 260 14.07 8.90 42.79
C LYS A 260 14.57 10.18 42.15
N ASP A 261 13.79 11.26 42.24
CA ASP A 261 14.11 12.61 41.77
C ASP A 261 14.68 12.69 40.35
N PRO A 262 13.94 12.16 39.33
CA PRO A 262 14.40 12.16 37.94
C PRO A 262 14.54 13.61 37.43
N ALA A 263 15.75 13.99 36.96
CA ALA A 263 16.06 15.34 36.47
C ALA A 263 16.11 15.39 34.94
N HIS A 264 16.64 14.36 34.31
CA HIS A 264 16.78 14.26 32.85
C HIS A 264 15.95 13.10 32.32
N VAL A 265 15.05 13.37 31.38
CA VAL A 265 14.14 12.40 30.83
C VAL A 265 14.29 12.30 29.32
N LEU A 266 14.46 11.09 28.81
CA LEU A 266 14.45 10.78 27.39
C LEU A 266 13.11 10.14 27.01
N VAL A 267 12.43 10.72 26.03
CA VAL A 267 11.21 10.19 25.41
C VAL A 267 11.54 9.68 24.01
N LEU A 268 11.29 8.41 23.78
CA LEU A 268 11.44 7.79 22.46
C LEU A 268 10.09 7.69 21.77
N GLY A 269 9.89 8.43 20.68
CA GLY A 269 8.60 8.75 20.08
C GLY A 269 7.95 9.95 20.78
N GLY A 270 6.62 10.08 20.62
CA GLY A 270 5.86 11.16 21.29
C GLY A 270 6.15 12.55 20.74
N GLY A 271 6.40 12.64 19.43
CA GLY A 271 6.61 13.91 18.72
C GLY A 271 5.43 14.88 18.83
N ASP A 272 4.25 14.40 19.25
CA ASP A 272 3.08 15.21 19.60
C ASP A 272 3.28 16.08 20.84
N GLY A 273 4.26 15.75 21.71
CA GLY A 273 4.62 16.51 22.90
C GLY A 273 3.70 16.29 24.11
N LEU A 274 2.62 15.51 24.00
CA LEU A 274 1.65 15.32 25.09
C LEU A 274 2.27 14.62 26.30
N LEU A 275 3.10 13.60 26.07
CA LEU A 275 3.84 12.94 27.15
C LEU A 275 4.84 13.88 27.82
N ALA A 276 5.55 14.71 27.05
CA ALA A 276 6.48 15.70 27.61
C ALA A 276 5.77 16.73 28.46
N ARG A 277 4.56 17.14 28.09
CA ARG A 277 3.72 18.03 28.92
C ARG A 277 3.47 17.41 30.31
N GLU A 278 3.17 16.14 30.40
CA GLU A 278 2.93 15.47 31.67
C GLU A 278 4.23 15.28 32.49
N ILE A 279 5.34 14.97 31.82
CA ILE A 279 6.66 14.84 32.48
C ILE A 279 7.11 16.17 33.08
N LEU A 280 6.91 17.27 32.38
CA LEU A 280 7.28 18.61 32.86
C LEU A 280 6.47 19.09 34.08
N ARG A 281 5.42 18.42 34.49
CA ARG A 281 4.70 18.67 35.75
C ARG A 281 5.46 18.21 36.98
N TYR A 282 6.49 17.39 36.83
CA TYR A 282 7.31 16.93 37.96
C TYR A 282 8.39 17.97 38.29
N PRO A 283 8.43 18.50 39.55
CA PRO A 283 9.36 19.58 39.90
C PRO A 283 10.84 19.20 39.82
N SER A 284 11.16 17.90 39.88
CA SER A 284 12.53 17.40 39.77
C SER A 284 13.09 17.49 38.36
N VAL A 285 12.22 17.56 37.34
CA VAL A 285 12.62 17.50 35.93
C VAL A 285 13.20 18.85 35.49
N THR A 286 14.44 18.82 35.00
CA THR A 286 15.15 19.98 34.49
C THR A 286 15.30 19.94 32.97
N ASP A 287 15.26 18.75 32.38
CA ASP A 287 15.42 18.57 30.93
C ASP A 287 14.61 17.39 30.41
N VAL A 288 13.95 17.59 29.28
CA VAL A 288 13.22 16.54 28.54
C VAL A 288 13.70 16.54 27.09
N THR A 289 14.30 15.43 26.68
CA THR A 289 14.70 15.21 25.29
C THR A 289 13.71 14.29 24.61
N ILE A 290 13.08 14.75 23.52
CA ILE A 290 12.19 13.94 22.67
C ILE A 290 12.94 13.53 21.41
N VAL A 291 12.94 12.24 21.09
CA VAL A 291 13.47 11.71 19.83
C VAL A 291 12.35 10.99 19.09
N ASP A 292 11.84 11.64 18.05
CA ASP A 292 10.82 11.07 17.18
C ASP A 292 11.40 10.79 15.79
N ILE A 293 10.88 9.75 15.13
CA ILE A 293 11.32 9.37 13.79
C ILE A 293 10.76 10.32 12.72
N ASP A 294 9.60 10.93 13.02
CA ASP A 294 8.84 11.71 12.04
C ASP A 294 8.86 13.21 12.42
N PRO A 295 9.71 14.03 11.76
CA PRO A 295 9.78 15.46 12.03
C PRO A 295 8.46 16.19 11.73
N ASP A 296 7.63 15.65 10.81
CA ASP A 296 6.36 16.30 10.44
C ASP A 296 5.34 16.23 11.58
N VAL A 297 5.35 15.16 12.41
CA VAL A 297 4.51 15.07 13.61
C VAL A 297 4.94 16.12 14.63
N THR A 298 6.25 16.29 14.84
CA THR A 298 6.79 17.31 15.75
C THR A 298 6.46 18.72 15.27
N GLU A 299 6.53 18.97 13.96
CA GLU A 299 6.19 20.28 13.40
C GLU A 299 4.68 20.56 13.52
N LEU A 300 3.84 19.54 13.32
CA LEU A 300 2.40 19.64 13.50
C LEU A 300 2.03 20.06 14.92
N ALA A 301 2.68 19.46 15.93
CA ALA A 301 2.50 19.81 17.34
C ALA A 301 2.98 21.25 17.63
N ARG A 302 4.15 21.65 17.14
CA ARG A 302 4.69 23.01 17.32
C ARG A 302 3.80 24.11 16.75
N ASN A 303 3.09 23.81 15.65
CA ASN A 303 2.22 24.76 14.97
C ASN A 303 0.82 24.87 15.60
N ASN A 304 0.63 24.39 16.83
CA ASN A 304 -0.64 24.40 17.58
C ASN A 304 -1.81 23.80 16.81
N ARG A 305 -1.56 22.73 16.06
CA ARG A 305 -2.59 21.96 15.36
C ARG A 305 -3.00 20.69 16.10
N LEU A 306 -2.31 20.41 17.20
CA LEU A 306 -2.59 19.31 18.15
C LEU A 306 -3.01 19.87 19.52
#